data_664a7cb4fd9ffd3fa5b136fdb46329fd
#
_entry.id   664a7cb4fd9ffd3fa5b136fdb46329fd
#
_cell.length_a   1.000
_cell.length_b   1.000
_cell.length_c   1.000
_cell.angle_alpha   90.00
_cell.angle_beta   90.00
_cell.angle_gamma   90.00
#
_symmetry.space_group_name_H-M   'P 1'
#
loop_
_entity.id
_entity.type
_entity.pdbx_description
1 polymer ?
#
loop_
_entity_poly.entity_id
_entity_poly.type
_entity_poly.pdbx_seq_one_letter_code
_entity_poly.pdbx_strand_id
1 'polypeptide(L)'
;ETIYNVGVLAGTLEYIKDLVFNIFTNGINRPIPIVDQAVFNVLINTVPYKDVVKKSSMSSSFACQAGTVADPSKIDTFRPHLLEQEPIWNNGVVETFDSRPFYIVHQYDRVPEWKKFIQEKYDQVNTDEYFTYKV
;
A
#
# COMPACT_ATOMS: atom_id res chain seq x y z
N GLU A 1 -9.09 -17.59 0.19
CA GLU A 1 -9.13 -16.41 -0.70
C GLU A 1 -8.13 -15.38 -0.19
N THR A 2 -7.27 -14.84 -1.05
CA THR A 2 -6.25 -13.87 -0.64
C THR A 2 -6.89 -12.50 -0.43
N ILE A 3 -6.59 -11.86 0.69
CA ILE A 3 -7.00 -10.49 0.99
C ILE A 3 -5.90 -9.54 0.53
N TYR A 4 -6.27 -8.54 -0.27
CA TYR A 4 -5.36 -7.53 -0.79
C TYR A 4 -5.48 -6.22 0.01
N ASN A 5 -4.35 -5.57 0.24
CA ASN A 5 -4.32 -4.24 0.85
C ASN A 5 -4.73 -3.18 -0.17
N VAL A 6 -5.62 -2.26 0.22
CA VAL A 6 -6.11 -1.17 -0.63
C VAL A 6 -5.15 0.03 -0.69
N GLY A 7 -4.07 0.02 0.07
CA GLY A 7 -3.17 1.17 0.22
C GLY A 7 -2.40 1.58 -1.04
N VAL A 8 -2.34 0.71 -2.06
CA VAL A 8 -1.70 1.04 -3.34
C VAL A 8 -2.60 0.61 -4.49
N LEU A 9 -3.12 1.59 -5.21
CA LEU A 9 -3.93 1.41 -6.41
C LEU A 9 -3.33 2.18 -7.58
N ALA A 10 -3.25 1.56 -8.74
CA ALA A 10 -2.80 2.19 -9.98
C ALA A 10 -3.72 1.79 -11.14
N GLY A 11 -3.95 2.72 -12.05
CA GLY A 11 -4.79 2.48 -13.22
C GLY A 11 -5.11 3.77 -13.96
N THR A 12 -5.93 3.68 -15.01
CA THR A 12 -6.43 4.86 -15.70
C THR A 12 -7.39 5.63 -14.80
N LEU A 13 -7.47 6.94 -15.00
CA LEU A 13 -8.29 7.82 -14.17
C LEU A 13 -9.75 7.37 -14.10
N GLU A 14 -10.30 6.89 -15.21
CA GLU A 14 -11.68 6.43 -15.31
C GLU A 14 -11.94 5.23 -14.39
N TYR A 15 -11.13 4.19 -14.49
CA TYR A 15 -11.28 2.98 -13.67
C TYR A 15 -11.00 3.23 -12.19
N ILE A 16 -10.02 4.07 -11.87
CA ILE A 16 -9.71 4.41 -10.48
C ILE A 16 -10.86 5.22 -9.87
N LYS A 17 -11.40 6.21 -10.58
CA LYS A 17 -12.56 6.98 -10.09
C LYS A 17 -13.77 6.09 -9.83
N ASP A 18 -14.09 5.19 -10.75
CA ASP A 18 -15.22 4.28 -10.60
C ASP A 18 -15.04 3.36 -9.39
N LEU A 19 -13.87 2.73 -9.26
CA LEU A 19 -13.57 1.85 -8.12
C LEU A 19 -13.62 2.60 -6.79
N VAL A 20 -12.99 3.76 -6.68
CA VAL A 20 -12.96 4.56 -5.45
C VAL A 20 -14.35 5.05 -5.09
N PHE A 21 -15.14 5.50 -6.06
CA PHE A 21 -16.53 5.90 -5.86
C PHE A 21 -17.38 4.73 -5.32
N ASN A 22 -17.21 3.53 -5.87
CA ASN A 22 -17.91 2.34 -5.39
C ASN A 22 -17.45 1.90 -3.99
N ILE A 23 -16.16 2.01 -3.67
CA ILE A 23 -15.67 1.78 -2.30
C ILE A 23 -16.34 2.76 -1.32
N PHE A 24 -16.34 4.04 -1.65
CA PHE A 24 -16.94 5.09 -0.82
C PHE A 24 -18.44 4.86 -0.61
N THR A 25 -19.21 4.70 -1.68
CA THR A 25 -20.66 4.56 -1.61
C THR A 25 -21.12 3.30 -0.87
N ASN A 26 -20.37 2.22 -1.00
CA ASN A 26 -20.66 0.97 -0.27
C ASN A 26 -20.18 1.00 1.18
N GLY A 27 -19.22 1.87 1.51
CA GLY A 27 -18.64 2.00 2.85
C GLY A 27 -19.34 3.03 3.75
N ILE A 28 -19.82 4.15 3.18
CA ILE A 28 -20.24 5.35 3.93
C ILE A 28 -21.28 5.10 5.02
N ASN A 29 -22.17 4.14 4.83
CA ASN A 29 -23.25 3.82 5.77
C ASN A 29 -22.95 2.61 6.67
N ARG A 30 -21.72 2.15 6.71
CA ARG A 30 -21.33 0.97 7.49
C ARG A 30 -20.41 1.39 8.64
N PRO A 31 -20.88 1.35 9.89
CA PRO A 31 -20.12 1.80 11.07
C PRO A 31 -19.12 0.73 11.54
N ILE A 32 -18.32 0.19 10.63
CA ILE A 32 -17.25 -0.76 10.94
C ILE A 32 -15.88 -0.18 10.61
N PRO A 33 -14.86 -0.38 11.47
CA PRO A 33 -13.51 0.04 11.18
C PRO A 33 -12.98 -0.60 9.89
N ILE A 34 -12.18 0.17 9.12
CA ILE A 34 -11.48 -0.33 7.92
C ILE A 34 -12.46 -0.89 6.87
N VAL A 35 -13.65 -0.29 6.80
CA VAL A 35 -14.70 -0.71 5.86
C VAL A 35 -14.26 -0.62 4.40
N ASP A 36 -13.43 0.36 4.06
CA ASP A 36 -12.83 0.56 2.74
C ASP A 36 -12.05 -0.67 2.29
N GLN A 37 -11.23 -1.24 3.16
CA GLN A 37 -10.47 -2.46 2.91
C GLN A 37 -11.40 -3.66 2.66
N ALA A 38 -12.47 -3.79 3.43
CA ALA A 38 -13.42 -4.86 3.27
C ALA A 38 -14.20 -4.73 1.95
N VAL A 39 -14.74 -3.55 1.67
CA VAL A 39 -15.48 -3.25 0.43
C VAL A 39 -14.58 -3.45 -0.79
N PHE A 40 -13.34 -2.94 -0.75
CA PHE A 40 -12.37 -3.15 -1.82
C PHE A 40 -12.21 -4.63 -2.17
N ASN A 41 -11.97 -5.48 -1.17
CA ASN A 41 -11.77 -6.91 -1.40
C ASN A 41 -13.02 -7.62 -1.94
N VAL A 42 -14.22 -7.17 -1.58
CA VAL A 42 -15.44 -7.66 -2.20
C VAL A 42 -15.52 -7.24 -3.65
N LEU A 43 -15.31 -5.97 -3.96
CA LEU A 43 -15.43 -5.42 -5.31
C LEU A 43 -14.44 -6.09 -6.28
N ILE A 44 -13.15 -6.18 -5.93
CA ILE A 44 -12.14 -6.77 -6.83
C ILE A 44 -12.31 -8.27 -7.08
N ASN A 45 -13.23 -8.93 -6.37
CA ASN A 45 -13.57 -10.33 -6.56
C ASN A 45 -14.95 -10.51 -7.19
N THR A 46 -15.65 -9.42 -7.54
CA THR A 46 -16.97 -9.44 -8.19
C THR A 46 -16.91 -8.74 -9.55
N VAL A 47 -17.85 -9.09 -10.43
CA VAL A 47 -18.03 -8.43 -11.74
C VAL A 47 -18.47 -6.98 -11.51
N PRO A 48 -17.97 -5.99 -12.26
CA PRO A 48 -17.04 -6.15 -13.40
C PRO A 48 -15.55 -6.18 -13.01
N TYR A 49 -15.21 -5.82 -11.78
CA TYR A 49 -13.80 -5.57 -11.39
C TYR A 49 -12.91 -6.80 -11.46
N LYS A 50 -13.43 -7.99 -11.11
CA LYS A 50 -12.63 -9.23 -11.14
C LYS A 50 -12.02 -9.55 -12.50
N ASP A 51 -12.64 -9.03 -13.58
CA ASP A 51 -12.22 -9.31 -14.95
C ASP A 51 -11.19 -8.31 -15.48
N VAL A 52 -11.05 -7.15 -14.81
CA VAL A 52 -10.15 -6.07 -15.24
C VAL A 52 -9.02 -5.76 -14.24
N VAL A 53 -9.21 -6.08 -12.97
CA VAL A 53 -8.21 -5.82 -11.93
C VAL A 53 -7.07 -6.82 -12.00
N LYS A 54 -5.84 -6.31 -12.10
CA LYS A 54 -4.62 -7.09 -11.93
C LYS A 54 -4.14 -6.96 -10.48
N LYS A 55 -4.01 -8.08 -9.81
CA LYS A 55 -3.54 -8.15 -8.43
C LYS A 55 -2.03 -8.38 -8.44
N SER A 56 -1.30 -7.57 -7.67
CA SER A 56 0.16 -7.67 -7.56
C SER A 56 0.53 -8.23 -6.20
N SER A 57 1.35 -9.27 -6.18
CA SER A 57 1.95 -9.81 -4.96
C SER A 57 3.25 -9.08 -4.62
N MET A 58 3.76 -9.27 -3.41
CA MET A 58 5.06 -8.71 -3.00
C MET A 58 6.21 -9.27 -3.84
N SER A 59 6.10 -10.50 -4.33
CA SER A 59 7.10 -11.10 -5.23
C SER A 59 7.24 -10.40 -6.57
N SER A 60 6.29 -9.55 -6.96
CA SER A 60 6.40 -8.74 -8.18
C SER A 60 7.36 -7.55 -8.05
N SER A 61 7.81 -7.22 -6.85
CA SER A 61 8.57 -6.00 -6.49
C SER A 61 7.88 -4.65 -6.82
N PHE A 62 6.60 -4.65 -7.14
CA PHE A 62 5.89 -3.41 -7.45
C PHE A 62 5.61 -2.60 -6.18
N ALA A 63 4.93 -3.19 -5.20
CA ALA A 63 4.62 -2.52 -3.95
C ALA A 63 4.90 -3.43 -2.75
N CYS A 64 5.61 -2.89 -1.78
CA CYS A 64 5.85 -3.52 -0.48
C CYS A 64 4.75 -3.12 0.50
N GLN A 65 4.21 -4.11 1.20
CA GLN A 65 3.45 -3.91 2.43
C GLN A 65 4.38 -4.20 3.61
N ALA A 66 4.58 -3.23 4.51
CA ALA A 66 5.49 -3.40 5.65
C ALA A 66 4.94 -4.32 6.77
N GLY A 67 3.73 -4.85 6.59
CA GLY A 67 3.12 -5.79 7.53
C GLY A 67 2.78 -5.19 8.90
N THR A 68 2.48 -3.90 8.92
CA THR A 68 2.14 -3.19 10.15
C THR A 68 0.64 -3.24 10.45
N VAL A 69 0.28 -3.22 11.71
CA VAL A 69 -1.10 -3.15 12.20
C VAL A 69 -1.34 -1.85 12.96
N ALA A 70 -2.60 -1.46 13.13
CA ALA A 70 -2.96 -0.22 13.83
C ALA A 70 -2.55 -0.23 15.32
N ASP A 71 -2.57 -1.42 15.94
CA ASP A 71 -2.14 -1.62 17.33
C ASP A 71 -0.72 -2.20 17.37
N PRO A 72 0.30 -1.42 17.75
CA PRO A 72 1.69 -1.89 17.79
C PRO A 72 1.91 -3.12 18.67
N SER A 73 1.10 -3.30 19.70
CA SER A 73 1.22 -4.46 20.61
C SER A 73 0.89 -5.79 19.94
N LYS A 74 0.23 -5.74 18.81
CA LYS A 74 -0.21 -6.92 18.04
C LYS A 74 0.64 -7.21 16.81
N ILE A 75 1.68 -6.42 16.55
CA ILE A 75 2.47 -6.53 15.33
C ILE A 75 3.13 -7.91 15.21
N ASP A 76 3.72 -8.39 16.28
CA ASP A 76 4.43 -9.68 16.31
C ASP A 76 3.48 -10.88 16.07
N THR A 77 2.21 -10.73 16.49
CA THR A 77 1.19 -11.76 16.31
C THR A 77 0.66 -11.80 14.89
N PHE A 78 0.43 -10.64 14.28
CA PHE A 78 -0.27 -10.59 12.99
C PHE A 78 0.66 -10.45 11.79
N ARG A 79 1.82 -9.82 11.96
CA ARG A 79 2.76 -9.57 10.85
C ARG A 79 3.14 -10.83 10.05
N PRO A 80 3.45 -11.98 10.67
CA PRO A 80 3.76 -13.19 9.91
C PRO A 80 2.61 -13.69 9.02
N HIS A 81 1.37 -13.31 9.33
CA HIS A 81 0.18 -13.67 8.57
C HIS A 81 -0.21 -12.62 7.52
N LEU A 82 0.37 -11.40 7.62
CA LEU A 82 0.09 -10.30 6.70
C LEU A 82 1.05 -10.25 5.52
N LEU A 83 2.22 -10.88 5.66
CA LEU A 83 3.29 -10.82 4.68
C LEU A 83 3.39 -12.12 3.89
N GLU A 84 3.48 -11.99 2.58
CA GLU A 84 3.88 -13.09 1.69
C GLU A 84 5.37 -13.41 1.86
N GLN A 85 6.17 -12.37 2.08
CA GLN A 85 7.61 -12.45 2.32
C GLN A 85 8.04 -11.27 3.18
N GLU A 86 9.11 -11.45 3.97
CA GLU A 86 9.70 -10.37 4.74
C GLU A 86 10.45 -9.40 3.81
N PRO A 87 10.12 -8.10 3.81
CA PRO A 87 10.88 -7.12 3.06
C PRO A 87 12.24 -6.88 3.72
N ILE A 88 13.27 -6.74 2.90
CA ILE A 88 14.66 -6.56 3.34
C ILE A 88 15.02 -5.09 3.23
N TRP A 89 15.54 -4.53 4.33
CA TRP A 89 16.12 -3.18 4.33
C TRP A 89 17.60 -3.25 3.96
N ASN A 90 17.98 -2.62 2.86
CA ASN A 90 19.34 -2.59 2.36
C ASN A 90 19.78 -1.16 2.03
N ASN A 91 20.51 -0.50 2.96
CA ASN A 91 21.08 0.85 2.77
C ASN A 91 20.10 1.90 2.22
N GLY A 92 18.87 1.92 2.74
CA GLY A 92 17.85 2.87 2.33
C GLY A 92 16.99 2.43 1.15
N VAL A 93 17.17 1.20 0.71
CA VAL A 93 16.31 0.55 -0.29
C VAL A 93 15.59 -0.63 0.36
N VAL A 94 14.29 -0.73 0.12
CA VAL A 94 13.50 -1.89 0.54
C VAL A 94 13.44 -2.88 -0.62
N GLU A 95 13.86 -4.10 -0.37
CA GLU A 95 14.02 -5.14 -1.39
C GLU A 95 13.19 -6.38 -1.08
N THR A 96 12.91 -7.13 -2.13
CA THR A 96 12.38 -8.50 -2.04
C THR A 96 13.47 -9.46 -1.55
N PHE A 97 13.10 -10.69 -1.21
CA PHE A 97 14.06 -11.73 -0.79
C PHE A 97 15.11 -12.08 -1.87
N ASP A 98 14.79 -11.83 -3.14
CA ASP A 98 15.71 -12.01 -4.28
C ASP A 98 16.39 -10.70 -4.72
N SER A 99 16.50 -9.72 -3.80
CA SER A 99 17.24 -8.46 -3.94
C SER A 99 16.73 -7.54 -5.06
N ARG A 100 15.46 -7.61 -5.40
CA ARG A 100 14.83 -6.63 -6.30
C ARG A 100 14.22 -5.49 -5.49
N PRO A 101 14.53 -4.22 -5.81
CA PRO A 101 13.95 -3.09 -5.10
C PRO A 101 12.46 -2.97 -5.34
N PHE A 102 11.72 -2.59 -4.31
CA PHE A 102 10.33 -2.18 -4.45
C PHE A 102 10.23 -0.75 -4.98
N TYR A 103 9.31 -0.52 -5.91
CA TYR A 103 9.01 0.82 -6.43
C TYR A 103 8.20 1.65 -5.42
N ILE A 104 7.35 1.01 -4.65
CA ILE A 104 6.49 1.66 -3.65
C ILE A 104 6.63 0.90 -2.33
N VAL A 105 6.80 1.65 -1.23
CA VAL A 105 6.80 1.08 0.13
C VAL A 105 5.64 1.71 0.90
N HIS A 106 4.62 0.89 1.15
CA HIS A 106 3.42 1.29 1.89
C HIS A 106 3.62 1.11 3.39
N GLN A 107 3.21 2.11 4.18
CA GLN A 107 3.30 2.14 5.65
C GLN A 107 4.74 2.11 6.21
N TYR A 108 5.72 2.65 5.49
CA TYR A 108 7.10 2.78 5.95
C TYR A 108 7.22 3.56 7.27
N ASP A 109 6.32 4.50 7.49
CA ASP A 109 6.27 5.38 8.66
C ASP A 109 6.03 4.64 9.99
N ARG A 110 5.54 3.42 9.92
CA ARG A 110 5.31 2.55 11.07
C ARG A 110 6.51 1.65 11.41
N VAL A 111 7.55 1.69 10.59
CA VAL A 111 8.84 1.05 10.85
C VAL A 111 9.84 2.14 11.26
N PRO A 112 10.24 2.25 12.56
CA PRO A 112 10.96 3.40 13.07
C PRO A 112 12.27 3.71 12.33
N GLU A 113 13.02 2.70 11.95
CA GLU A 113 14.27 2.81 11.18
C GLU A 113 14.03 3.43 9.80
N TRP A 114 13.03 2.92 9.09
CA TRP A 114 12.69 3.41 7.74
C TRP A 114 12.14 4.83 7.80
N LYS A 115 11.27 5.09 8.78
CA LYS A 115 10.73 6.43 9.01
C LYS A 115 11.83 7.45 9.22
N LYS A 116 12.80 7.17 10.11
CA LYS A 116 13.91 8.06 10.40
C LYS A 116 14.74 8.34 9.16
N PHE A 117 15.15 7.31 8.43
CA PHE A 117 15.95 7.45 7.22
C PHE A 117 15.24 8.27 6.13
N ILE A 118 13.95 7.98 5.90
CA ILE A 118 13.18 8.68 4.86
C ILE A 118 12.95 10.14 5.26
N GLN A 119 12.69 10.42 6.55
CA GLN A 119 12.52 11.79 7.05
C GLN A 119 13.80 12.60 6.86
N GLU A 120 14.96 12.07 7.26
CA GLU A 120 16.25 12.71 7.08
C GLU A 120 16.55 13.00 5.59
N LYS A 121 16.18 12.07 4.71
CA LYS A 121 16.34 12.23 3.27
C LYS A 121 15.36 13.26 2.69
N TYR A 122 14.11 13.28 3.16
CA TYR A 122 13.11 14.25 2.73
C TYR A 122 13.46 15.67 3.14
N ASP A 123 13.96 15.86 4.36
CA ASP A 123 14.39 17.17 4.86
C ASP A 123 15.56 17.77 4.07
N GLN A 124 16.28 16.95 3.29
CA GLN A 124 17.36 17.38 2.38
C GLN A 124 16.84 17.72 0.96
N VAL A 125 15.59 17.36 0.64
CA VAL A 125 15.03 17.63 -0.69
C VAL A 125 14.47 19.05 -0.74
N ASN A 126 14.97 19.86 -1.66
CA ASN A 126 14.38 21.16 -1.95
C ASN A 126 13.06 20.98 -2.70
N THR A 127 11.95 20.99 -1.96
CA THR A 127 10.61 20.78 -2.52
C THR A 127 10.18 21.87 -3.51
N ASP A 128 10.77 23.06 -3.42
CA ASP A 128 10.43 24.19 -4.31
C ASP A 128 10.86 23.93 -5.76
N GLU A 129 11.90 23.15 -5.97
CA GLU A 129 12.35 22.74 -7.32
C GLU A 129 11.38 21.75 -8.00
N TYR A 130 10.71 20.90 -7.22
CA TYR A 130 9.84 19.86 -7.75
C TYR A 130 8.39 20.33 -7.99
N PHE A 131 7.93 21.33 -7.25
CA PHE A 131 6.56 21.83 -7.32
C PHE A 131 6.39 23.16 -8.04
N THR A 132 7.45 23.72 -8.60
CA THR A 132 7.34 24.89 -9.50
C THR A 132 6.70 24.44 -10.82
N TYR A 133 5.38 24.43 -10.87
CA TYR A 133 4.67 24.40 -12.13
C TYR A 133 5.02 25.70 -12.88
N LYS A 134 5.75 25.55 -13.98
CA LYS A 134 5.83 26.66 -14.95
C LYS A 134 4.45 26.77 -15.59
N VAL A 135 3.67 27.75 -15.16
CA VAL A 135 2.43 28.17 -15.80
C VAL A 135 2.78 28.82 -17.13
#